data_b4dd742cc98738e80b8d551c2065cf40
#
_entry.id   b4dd742cc98738e80b8d551c2065cf40
#
_cell.length_a   1.000
_cell.length_b   1.000
_cell.length_c   1.000
_cell.angle_alpha   90.00
_cell.angle_beta   90.00
_cell.angle_gamma   90.00
#
_symmetry.space_group_name_H-M   'P 1'
#
loop_
_entity.id
_entity.type
_entity.pdbx_description
1 polymer ?
#
loop_
_entity_poly.entity_id
_entity_poly.type
_entity_poly.pdbx_seq_one_letter_code
_entity_poly.pdbx_strand_id
1 'polypeptide(L)'
;MCDEIRTRYKNKQIVVYPDPSARQRKTSAGGTTDLAILKNSGFDVRCKSTAPLVRDRINAVNSKLKNVNGKSSLFIVKSCKNAIKSIERQIYKEGTHIPDKDSGYDHMNDALGYLVEYNFPLRRNFAPSHPKRWS
;
A
#
# COMPACT_ATOMS: atom_id res chain seq x y z
N MET A 1 14.32 -10.86 8.93
CA MET A 1 13.39 -9.71 8.81
C MET A 1 12.46 -9.59 10.02
N CYS A 2 11.59 -10.57 10.32
CA CYS A 2 10.66 -10.46 11.47
C CYS A 2 11.37 -10.24 12.80
N ASP A 3 12.44 -10.99 13.07
CA ASP A 3 13.24 -10.86 14.32
C ASP A 3 13.93 -9.50 14.40
N GLU A 4 14.41 -8.97 13.30
CA GLU A 4 15.02 -7.63 13.26
C GLU A 4 14.00 -6.54 13.61
N ILE A 5 12.79 -6.63 13.05
CA ILE A 5 11.72 -5.67 13.37
C ILE A 5 11.37 -5.75 14.86
N ARG A 6 11.24 -6.95 15.41
CA ARG A 6 10.96 -7.15 16.84
C ARG A 6 12.07 -6.63 17.73
N THR A 7 13.32 -6.85 17.35
CA THR A 7 14.49 -6.36 18.10
C THR A 7 14.54 -4.83 18.09
N ARG A 8 14.25 -4.22 16.93
CA ARG A 8 14.29 -2.76 16.78
C ARG A 8 13.14 -2.05 17.50
N TYR A 9 11.95 -2.68 17.54
CA TYR A 9 10.74 -2.11 18.14
C TYR A 9 10.24 -2.96 19.31
N LYS A 10 11.12 -3.22 20.27
CA LYS A 10 10.80 -3.99 21.49
C LYS A 10 9.59 -3.40 22.20
N ASN A 11 8.72 -4.27 22.71
CA ASN A 11 7.53 -3.90 23.50
C ASN A 11 6.53 -2.98 22.78
N LYS A 12 6.58 -2.92 21.44
CA LYS A 12 5.59 -2.21 20.63
C LYS A 12 4.61 -3.17 19.98
N GLN A 13 3.33 -2.80 19.96
CA GLN A 13 2.37 -3.45 19.08
C GLN A 13 2.66 -3.02 17.65
N ILE A 14 2.90 -3.99 16.78
CA ILE A 14 3.27 -3.73 15.39
C ILE A 14 2.14 -4.22 14.48
N VAL A 15 1.60 -3.30 13.69
CA VAL A 15 0.63 -3.58 12.64
C VAL A 15 1.36 -3.62 11.31
N VAL A 16 1.14 -4.67 10.52
CA VAL A 16 1.77 -4.85 9.21
C VAL A 16 0.71 -4.86 8.11
N TYR A 17 0.95 -4.13 7.05
CA TYR A 17 0.08 -4.03 5.87
C TYR A 17 0.81 -4.62 4.64
N PRO A 18 0.83 -5.95 4.49
CA PRO A 18 1.53 -6.58 3.37
C PRO A 18 0.77 -6.44 2.06
N ASP A 19 1.49 -6.66 0.96
CA ASP A 19 0.88 -6.92 -0.34
C ASP A 19 -0.05 -8.14 -0.24
N PRO A 20 -1.26 -8.11 -0.80
CA PRO A 20 -2.16 -9.26 -0.83
C PRO A 20 -1.56 -10.53 -1.47
N SER A 21 -0.54 -10.40 -2.33
CA SER A 21 0.24 -11.55 -2.84
C SER A 21 0.93 -12.36 -1.73
N ALA A 22 1.11 -11.79 -0.54
CA ALA A 22 1.61 -12.50 0.65
C ALA A 22 0.71 -13.67 1.09
N ARG A 23 -0.51 -13.80 0.54
CA ARG A 23 -1.40 -14.94 0.73
C ARG A 23 -1.02 -16.15 -0.13
N GLN A 24 -0.19 -15.96 -1.15
CA GLN A 24 0.22 -17.04 -2.06
C GLN A 24 1.15 -18.01 -1.33
N ARG A 25 0.94 -19.30 -1.55
CA ARG A 25 1.84 -20.34 -1.05
C ARG A 25 3.15 -20.30 -1.82
N LYS A 26 4.26 -20.39 -1.13
CA LYS A 26 5.60 -20.45 -1.71
C LYS A 26 6.17 -21.85 -1.55
N THR A 27 6.58 -22.46 -2.65
CA THR A 27 7.21 -23.78 -2.66
C THR A 27 8.50 -23.79 -1.82
N SER A 28 9.26 -22.69 -1.88
CA SER A 28 10.49 -22.50 -1.10
C SER A 28 10.29 -22.43 0.42
N ALA A 29 9.06 -22.16 0.88
CA ALA A 29 8.71 -22.07 2.30
C ALA A 29 7.85 -23.27 2.77
N GLY A 30 7.99 -24.44 2.13
CA GLY A 30 7.22 -25.63 2.49
C GLY A 30 5.71 -25.47 2.37
N GLY A 31 5.26 -24.62 1.42
CA GLY A 31 3.82 -24.31 1.22
C GLY A 31 3.24 -23.29 2.18
N THR A 32 4.06 -22.70 3.06
CA THR A 32 3.63 -21.64 3.98
C THR A 32 3.52 -20.30 3.25
N THR A 33 2.56 -19.47 3.64
CA THR A 33 2.40 -18.12 3.08
C THR A 33 3.20 -17.09 3.90
N ASP A 34 3.63 -16.01 3.26
CA ASP A 34 4.27 -14.89 3.97
C ASP A 34 3.33 -14.30 5.02
N LEU A 35 2.02 -14.30 4.75
CA LEU A 35 1.00 -13.87 5.69
C LEU A 35 1.00 -14.72 6.98
N ALA A 36 1.13 -16.06 6.84
CA ALA A 36 1.22 -16.96 7.98
C ALA A 36 2.51 -16.73 8.79
N ILE A 37 3.63 -16.51 8.10
CA ILE A 37 4.92 -16.20 8.74
C ILE A 37 4.81 -14.92 9.58
N LEU A 38 4.23 -13.85 9.03
CA LEU A 38 4.03 -12.60 9.75
C LEU A 38 3.14 -12.78 10.98
N LYS A 39 2.02 -13.50 10.86
CA LYS A 39 1.11 -13.79 11.98
C LYS A 39 1.79 -14.62 13.06
N ASN A 40 2.48 -15.69 12.68
CA ASN A 40 3.20 -16.56 13.61
C ASN A 40 4.35 -15.82 14.33
N SER A 41 4.89 -14.79 13.70
CA SER A 41 5.84 -13.87 14.34
C SER A 41 5.16 -12.88 15.31
N GLY A 42 3.82 -12.95 15.48
CA GLY A 42 3.04 -12.17 16.45
C GLY A 42 2.79 -10.73 16.03
N PHE A 43 2.80 -10.42 14.73
CA PHE A 43 2.35 -9.14 14.20
C PHE A 43 0.82 -9.11 14.03
N ASP A 44 0.22 -7.93 14.25
CA ASP A 44 -1.16 -7.68 13.81
C ASP A 44 -1.13 -7.44 12.29
N VAL A 45 -1.62 -8.41 11.52
CA VAL A 45 -1.52 -8.38 10.05
C VAL A 45 -2.84 -7.95 9.45
N ARG A 46 -2.86 -6.80 8.79
CA ARG A 46 -4.00 -6.23 8.10
C ARG A 46 -3.79 -6.25 6.60
N CYS A 47 -4.51 -7.14 5.93
CA CYS A 47 -4.36 -7.38 4.51
C CYS A 47 -5.72 -7.62 3.85
N LYS A 48 -6.01 -6.91 2.78
CA LYS A 48 -7.21 -7.15 1.97
C LYS A 48 -7.16 -8.53 1.32
N SER A 49 -8.32 -9.09 0.99
CA SER A 49 -8.43 -10.37 0.27
C SER A 49 -7.93 -10.25 -1.17
N THR A 50 -8.13 -9.08 -1.78
CA THR A 50 -7.75 -8.77 -3.17
C THR A 50 -6.89 -7.53 -3.21
N ALA A 51 -5.89 -7.51 -4.08
CA ALA A 51 -5.06 -6.33 -4.29
C ALA A 51 -5.90 -5.18 -4.85
N PRO A 52 -5.86 -3.99 -4.23
CA PRO A 52 -6.48 -2.81 -4.80
C PRO A 52 -5.78 -2.44 -6.11
N LEU A 53 -6.51 -1.78 -7.01
CA LEU A 53 -5.93 -1.28 -8.25
C LEU A 53 -4.77 -0.32 -7.94
N VAL A 54 -3.71 -0.40 -8.74
CA VAL A 54 -2.53 0.47 -8.59
C VAL A 54 -2.93 1.95 -8.57
N ARG A 55 -3.83 2.35 -9.48
CA ARG A 55 -4.36 3.71 -9.54
C ARG A 55 -5.04 4.14 -8.23
N ASP A 56 -5.82 3.24 -7.61
CA ASP A 56 -6.55 3.57 -6.38
C ASP A 56 -5.57 3.75 -5.20
N ARG A 57 -4.50 2.95 -5.14
CA ARG A 57 -3.43 3.11 -4.15
C ARG A 57 -2.69 4.44 -4.31
N ILE A 58 -2.31 4.78 -5.54
CA ILE A 58 -1.62 6.05 -5.84
C ILE A 58 -2.51 7.23 -5.47
N ASN A 59 -3.77 7.21 -5.89
CA ASN A 59 -4.71 8.28 -5.61
C ASN A 59 -5.00 8.42 -4.11
N ALA A 60 -5.06 7.32 -3.35
CA ALA A 60 -5.19 7.36 -1.90
C ALA A 60 -4.01 8.08 -1.24
N VAL A 61 -2.78 7.75 -1.63
CA VAL A 61 -1.56 8.42 -1.12
C VAL A 61 -1.56 9.90 -1.50
N ASN A 62 -1.79 10.22 -2.77
CA ASN A 62 -1.78 11.61 -3.25
C ASN A 62 -2.83 12.46 -2.54
N SER A 63 -4.04 11.93 -2.30
CA SER A 63 -5.10 12.64 -1.59
C SER A 63 -4.74 12.96 -0.13
N LYS A 64 -3.84 12.18 0.48
CA LYS A 64 -3.35 12.39 1.84
C LYS A 64 -2.12 13.28 1.89
N LEU A 65 -1.26 13.20 0.88
CA LEU A 65 -0.13 14.14 0.74
C LEU A 65 -0.63 15.56 0.50
N LYS A 66 -1.60 15.74 -0.40
CA LYS A 66 -2.26 17.03 -0.64
C LYS A 66 -3.61 16.80 -1.33
N ASN A 67 -4.68 17.17 -0.66
CA ASN A 67 -6.03 17.05 -1.25
C ASN A 67 -6.36 18.23 -2.17
N VAL A 68 -7.55 18.17 -2.80
CA VAL A 68 -8.04 19.22 -3.72
C VAL A 68 -8.14 20.62 -3.08
N ASN A 69 -8.30 20.68 -1.75
CA ASN A 69 -8.34 21.92 -0.99
C ASN A 69 -6.95 22.36 -0.48
N GLY A 70 -5.88 21.72 -0.94
CA GLY A 70 -4.52 22.03 -0.54
C GLY A 70 -4.12 21.53 0.85
N LYS A 71 -4.98 20.77 1.55
CA LYS A 71 -4.71 20.25 2.90
C LYS A 71 -3.90 18.97 2.84
N SER A 72 -2.84 18.88 3.64
CA SER A 72 -2.03 17.67 3.87
C SER A 72 -2.46 16.97 5.16
N SER A 73 -2.53 15.63 5.11
CA SER A 73 -2.85 14.78 6.26
C SER A 73 -1.94 13.56 6.38
N LEU A 74 -0.98 13.41 5.47
CA LEU A 74 0.12 12.45 5.55
C LEU A 74 1.44 13.21 5.60
N PHE A 75 2.22 12.94 6.64
CA PHE A 75 3.51 13.57 6.89
C PHE A 75 4.58 12.49 7.00
N ILE A 76 5.72 12.72 6.37
CA ILE A 76 6.86 11.81 6.39
C ILE A 76 8.01 12.51 7.08
N VAL A 77 8.53 11.90 8.14
CA VAL A 77 9.65 12.49 8.88
C VAL A 77 10.93 12.48 8.04
N LYS A 78 11.78 13.50 8.20
CA LYS A 78 13.01 13.71 7.40
C LYS A 78 13.99 12.53 7.45
N SER A 79 13.96 11.72 8.50
CA SER A 79 14.80 10.52 8.63
C SER A 79 14.40 9.38 7.69
N CYS A 80 13.16 9.37 7.17
CA CYS A 80 12.67 8.37 6.21
C CYS A 80 13.14 8.69 4.78
N LYS A 81 14.44 8.81 4.58
CA LYS A 81 15.06 9.24 3.31
C LYS A 81 14.64 8.40 2.10
N ASN A 82 14.53 7.09 2.27
CA ASN A 82 14.14 6.19 1.16
C ASN A 82 12.68 6.41 0.74
N ALA A 83 11.77 6.62 1.68
CA ALA A 83 10.37 6.91 1.38
C ALA A 83 10.24 8.25 0.64
N ILE A 84 10.91 9.29 1.14
CA ILE A 84 10.92 10.62 0.50
C ILE A 84 11.47 10.53 -0.92
N LYS A 85 12.64 9.91 -1.09
CA LYS A 85 13.28 9.73 -2.40
C LYS A 85 12.39 8.96 -3.38
N SER A 86 11.70 7.92 -2.91
CA SER A 86 10.81 7.11 -3.75
C SER A 86 9.60 7.92 -4.23
N ILE A 87 9.00 8.72 -3.37
CA ILE A 87 7.85 9.57 -3.73
C ILE A 87 8.27 10.67 -4.72
N GLU A 88 9.42 11.30 -4.50
CA GLU A 88 9.90 12.40 -5.34
C GLU A 88 10.36 11.93 -6.73
N ARG A 89 10.85 10.70 -6.85
CA ARG A 89 11.48 10.19 -8.08
C ARG A 89 10.65 9.18 -8.85
N GLN A 90 9.53 8.71 -8.31
CA GLN A 90 8.64 7.82 -9.04
C GLN A 90 8.03 8.56 -10.22
N ILE A 91 8.22 8.01 -11.40
CA ILE A 91 7.63 8.47 -12.65
C ILE A 91 6.66 7.41 -13.22
N TYR A 92 5.85 7.78 -14.18
CA TYR A 92 5.08 6.85 -14.98
C TYR A 92 5.87 6.42 -16.22
N LYS A 93 5.61 5.22 -16.70
CA LYS A 93 6.07 4.80 -18.03
C LYS A 93 5.52 5.75 -19.07
N GLU A 94 6.36 6.10 -20.04
CA GLU A 94 6.01 7.02 -21.11
C GLU A 94 4.68 6.66 -21.77
N GLY A 95 3.79 7.64 -21.94
CA GLY A 95 2.46 7.48 -22.53
C GLY A 95 1.46 6.67 -21.69
N THR A 96 1.76 6.37 -20.42
CA THR A 96 0.88 5.56 -19.57
C THR A 96 0.65 6.20 -18.20
N HIS A 97 -0.31 5.66 -17.44
CA HIS A 97 -0.52 5.95 -16.00
C HIS A 97 -0.01 4.81 -15.10
N ILE A 98 0.88 3.97 -15.62
CA ILE A 98 1.49 2.85 -14.91
C ILE A 98 2.84 3.32 -14.35
N PRO A 99 3.09 3.16 -13.04
CA PRO A 99 4.38 3.50 -12.45
C PRO A 99 5.53 2.75 -13.15
N ASP A 100 6.60 3.48 -13.43
CA ASP A 100 7.82 2.85 -13.92
C ASP A 100 8.46 2.02 -12.81
N LYS A 101 8.76 0.75 -13.12
CA LYS A 101 9.37 -0.20 -12.19
C LYS A 101 10.87 -0.36 -12.38
N ASP A 102 11.39 0.08 -13.50
CA ASP A 102 12.80 -0.10 -13.84
C ASP A 102 13.70 0.81 -12.98
N SER A 103 13.13 1.89 -12.45
CA SER A 103 13.82 2.80 -11.52
C SER A 103 13.97 2.26 -10.08
N GLY A 104 13.22 1.22 -9.71
CA GLY A 104 13.26 0.61 -8.37
C GLY A 104 12.62 1.45 -7.25
N TYR A 105 11.94 2.53 -7.59
CA TYR A 105 11.23 3.38 -6.60
C TYR A 105 9.82 2.90 -6.29
N ASP A 106 9.29 1.98 -7.06
CA ASP A 106 7.93 1.44 -6.94
C ASP A 106 7.70 0.67 -5.63
N HIS A 107 8.68 -0.10 -5.17
CA HIS A 107 8.52 -0.95 -3.99
C HIS A 107 8.15 -0.19 -2.71
N MET A 108 8.81 0.93 -2.43
CA MET A 108 8.52 1.75 -1.25
C MET A 108 7.17 2.45 -1.39
N ASN A 109 6.85 2.93 -2.60
CA ASN A 109 5.58 3.57 -2.91
C ASN A 109 4.42 2.57 -2.84
N ASP A 110 4.61 1.34 -3.29
CA ASP A 110 3.63 0.26 -3.15
C ASP A 110 3.38 -0.07 -1.67
N ALA A 111 4.43 -0.20 -0.86
CA ALA A 111 4.31 -0.46 0.57
C ALA A 111 3.52 0.65 1.28
N LEU A 112 3.83 1.92 1.01
CA LEU A 112 3.07 3.06 1.52
C LEU A 112 1.62 3.05 1.01
N GLY A 113 1.44 2.70 -0.27
CA GLY A 113 0.13 2.58 -0.91
C GLY A 113 -0.78 1.56 -0.23
N TYR A 114 -0.27 0.39 0.12
CA TYR A 114 -1.07 -0.63 0.84
C TYR A 114 -1.50 -0.15 2.22
N LEU A 115 -0.63 0.50 2.97
CA LEU A 115 -0.96 1.07 4.28
C LEU A 115 -2.02 2.16 4.18
N VAL A 116 -1.83 3.11 3.27
CA VAL A 116 -2.72 4.28 3.14
C VAL A 116 -4.07 3.86 2.58
N GLU A 117 -4.09 3.04 1.52
CA GLU A 117 -5.33 2.59 0.89
C GLU A 117 -6.14 1.68 1.80
N TYR A 118 -5.51 0.86 2.63
CA TYR A 118 -6.22 0.03 3.60
C TYR A 118 -6.98 0.87 4.62
N ASN A 119 -6.34 1.89 5.17
CA ASN A 119 -6.93 2.72 6.24
C ASN A 119 -7.81 3.85 5.71
N PHE A 120 -7.55 4.33 4.50
CA PHE A 120 -8.19 5.50 3.89
C PHE A 120 -8.54 5.26 2.42
N PRO A 121 -9.34 4.22 2.11
CA PRO A 121 -9.71 3.94 0.72
C PRO A 121 -10.52 5.10 0.15
N LEU A 122 -10.24 5.46 -1.10
CA LEU A 122 -11.08 6.40 -1.82
C LEU A 122 -12.43 5.75 -2.12
N ARG A 123 -13.49 6.34 -1.61
CA ARG A 123 -14.85 5.92 -1.95
C ARG A 123 -15.12 6.27 -3.40
N ARG A 124 -15.37 5.27 -4.22
CA ARG A 124 -15.96 5.51 -5.54
C ARG A 124 -17.41 5.86 -5.31
N ASN A 125 -17.78 7.11 -5.57
CA ASN A 125 -19.19 7.46 -5.70
C ASN A 125 -19.68 6.79 -6.99
N PHE A 126 -20.23 5.58 -6.88
CA PHE A 126 -21.10 5.07 -7.92
C PHE A 126 -22.34 5.97 -7.89
N ALA A 127 -22.46 6.88 -8.83
CA ALA A 127 -23.75 7.47 -9.13
C ALA A 127 -24.70 6.28 -9.38
N PRO A 128 -25.85 6.20 -8.69
CA PRO A 128 -26.82 5.15 -8.99
C PRO A 128 -27.13 5.25 -10.48
N SER A 129 -26.94 4.16 -11.22
CA SER A 129 -27.37 4.06 -12.61
C SER A 129 -28.86 4.33 -12.58
N HIS A 130 -29.29 5.45 -13.12
CA HIS A 130 -30.71 5.71 -13.31
C HIS A 130 -31.28 4.51 -14.08
N PRO A 131 -32.31 3.84 -13.58
CA PRO A 131 -32.97 2.80 -14.33
C PRO A 131 -33.44 3.46 -15.65
N LYS A 132 -32.99 2.92 -16.78
CA LYS A 132 -33.47 3.35 -18.08
C LYS A 132 -35.01 3.19 -18.05
N ARG A 133 -35.73 4.31 -18.01
CA ARG A 133 -37.17 4.28 -18.24
C ARG A 133 -37.36 3.78 -19.68
N TRP A 134 -37.83 2.58 -19.80
CA TRP A 134 -38.37 2.10 -21.06
C TRP A 134 -39.72 2.81 -21.27
N SER A 135 -39.72 3.74 -22.16
CA SER A 135 -40.95 4.33 -22.67
C SER A 135 -41.48 3.52 -23.82
#